data_afac1166b99726ac184cb21283f501cc
#
_entry.id   afac1166b99726ac184cb21283f501cc
#
_cell.length_a   1.000
_cell.length_b   1.000
_cell.length_c   1.000
_cell.angle_alpha   90.00
_cell.angle_beta   90.00
_cell.angle_gamma   90.00
#
_symmetry.space_group_name_H-M   'P 1'
#
loop_
_entity.id
_entity.type
_entity.pdbx_description
1 polymer ?
#
loop_
_entity_poly.entity_id
_entity_poly.type
_entity_poly.pdbx_seq_one_letter_code
_entity_poly.pdbx_strand_id
1 'polypeptide(L)'
;YGVGDDANGLAGATFNVFEGSKAEGTPLKFVKLSDGEYRLAEADENGSSANVVSTTGNVFIKGLKSGEYTLKETGFADGYAKNFVPTFTVELTVNQENGESTFKLVGANNFGLASEVDKVIWVKNVKNVTQLPLTGAMGTVLFTIAALVMAGAGLALVLRFRESDTPMAV
;
A
#
# COMPACT_ATOMS: atom_id res chain seq x y z
N TYR A 1 2.38 -3.92 8.19
CA TYR A 1 2.39 -5.33 8.59
C TYR A 1 2.58 -6.25 7.38
N GLY A 2 3.03 -7.47 7.62
CA GLY A 2 3.16 -8.53 6.62
C GLY A 2 1.93 -9.43 6.56
N VAL A 3 2.01 -10.49 5.76
CA VAL A 3 0.96 -11.51 5.61
C VAL A 3 1.45 -12.82 6.23
N GLY A 4 0.60 -13.50 6.98
CA GLY A 4 0.92 -14.70 7.73
C GLY A 4 1.41 -14.38 9.15
N ASP A 5 2.45 -15.04 9.63
CA ASP A 5 2.96 -14.88 10.97
C ASP A 5 3.60 -13.50 11.25
N ASP A 6 3.83 -12.71 10.19
CA ASP A 6 4.40 -11.35 10.25
C ASP A 6 3.34 -10.25 10.46
N ALA A 7 2.12 -10.59 10.83
CA ALA A 7 1.02 -9.63 10.99
C ALA A 7 1.20 -8.65 12.17
N ASN A 8 2.19 -8.87 13.03
CA ASN A 8 2.40 -8.11 14.28
C ASN A 8 3.27 -6.85 14.14
N GLY A 9 3.36 -6.31 12.95
CA GLY A 9 4.22 -5.18 12.66
C GLY A 9 5.49 -5.62 11.93
N LEU A 10 5.85 -4.86 10.91
CA LEU A 10 6.95 -5.15 10.03
C LEU A 10 8.02 -4.08 10.17
N ALA A 11 9.18 -4.46 10.70
CA ALA A 11 10.33 -3.57 10.76
C ALA A 11 11.01 -3.44 9.40
N GLY A 12 11.62 -2.28 9.14
CA GLY A 12 12.41 -2.02 7.94
C GLY A 12 11.66 -1.40 6.77
N ALA A 13 10.35 -1.22 6.85
CA ALA A 13 9.61 -0.42 5.88
C ALA A 13 9.96 1.07 6.05
N THR A 14 10.18 1.75 4.94
CA THR A 14 10.53 3.18 4.92
C THR A 14 9.49 3.95 4.12
N PHE A 15 9.03 5.06 4.67
CA PHE A 15 8.03 5.93 4.05
C PHE A 15 8.57 7.33 3.83
N ASN A 16 8.14 7.98 2.74
CA ASN A 16 8.16 9.42 2.58
C ASN A 16 6.75 9.98 2.74
N VAL A 17 6.65 11.16 3.33
CA VAL A 17 5.40 11.87 3.58
C VAL A 17 5.38 13.15 2.76
N PHE A 18 4.32 13.37 2.03
CA PHE A 18 4.10 14.55 1.19
C PHE A 18 2.89 15.32 1.70
N GLU A 19 2.96 16.63 1.69
CA GLU A 19 1.80 17.48 1.96
C GLU A 19 0.85 17.45 0.76
N GLY A 20 -0.44 17.29 1.03
CA GLY A 20 -1.49 17.21 0.02
C GLY A 20 -1.87 15.77 -0.38
N SER A 21 -2.72 15.68 -1.40
CA SER A 21 -3.38 14.44 -1.85
C SER A 21 -2.58 13.58 -2.82
N LYS A 22 -1.29 13.93 -3.05
CA LYS A 22 -0.41 13.21 -4.00
C LYS A 22 1.01 13.09 -3.47
N ALA A 23 1.67 11.98 -3.80
CA ALA A 23 3.09 11.75 -3.51
C ALA A 23 3.98 12.41 -4.58
N GLU A 24 3.90 13.74 -4.69
CA GLU A 24 4.59 14.56 -5.68
C GLU A 24 5.37 15.70 -4.98
N GLY A 25 6.43 16.20 -5.63
CA GLY A 25 7.24 17.28 -5.10
C GLY A 25 8.27 16.82 -4.08
N THR A 26 8.61 17.73 -3.15
CA THR A 26 9.60 17.45 -2.10
C THR A 26 8.91 16.87 -0.88
N PRO A 27 9.31 15.68 -0.40
CA PRO A 27 8.76 15.13 0.81
C PRO A 27 9.12 15.96 2.05
N LEU A 28 8.26 15.93 3.05
CA LEU A 28 8.51 16.52 4.35
C LEU A 28 9.72 15.86 5.02
N LYS A 29 10.45 16.63 5.81
CA LYS A 29 11.58 16.13 6.59
C LYS A 29 11.20 15.98 8.07
N PHE A 30 11.76 14.98 8.70
CA PHE A 30 11.49 14.64 10.09
C PHE A 30 12.79 14.44 10.87
N VAL A 31 12.75 14.75 12.15
CA VAL A 31 13.79 14.40 13.12
C VAL A 31 13.34 13.15 13.86
N LYS A 32 14.19 12.12 13.89
CA LYS A 32 13.94 10.90 14.66
C LYS A 32 14.14 11.21 16.16
N LEU A 33 13.11 10.94 16.96
CA LEU A 33 13.16 11.10 18.42
C LEU A 33 13.56 9.80 19.11
N SER A 34 12.99 8.69 18.65
CA SER A 34 13.30 7.34 19.11
C SER A 34 12.95 6.34 18.00
N ASP A 35 13.08 5.04 18.27
CA ASP A 35 12.72 4.01 17.30
C ASP A 35 11.23 4.05 16.96
N GLY A 36 10.95 4.31 15.68
CA GLY A 36 9.59 4.47 15.16
C GLY A 36 8.92 5.80 15.50
N GLU A 37 9.58 6.71 16.21
CA GLU A 37 8.99 7.98 16.64
C GLU A 37 9.70 9.17 16.00
N TYR A 38 8.93 10.05 15.39
CA TYR A 38 9.41 11.18 14.59
C TYR A 38 8.63 12.45 14.90
N ARG A 39 9.28 13.60 14.72
CA ARG A 39 8.59 14.90 14.64
C ARG A 39 8.90 15.59 13.34
N LEU A 40 7.99 16.45 12.88
CA LEU A 40 8.25 17.34 11.75
C LEU A 40 9.49 18.19 12.05
N ALA A 41 10.40 18.26 11.09
CA ALA A 41 11.59 19.11 11.19
C ALA A 41 11.25 20.58 10.93
N GLU A 42 12.00 21.48 11.55
CA GLU A 42 12.01 22.89 11.16
C GLU A 42 12.79 23.07 9.85
N ALA A 43 12.66 24.25 9.25
CA ALA A 43 13.39 24.57 8.03
C ALA A 43 14.91 24.43 8.27
N ASP A 44 15.59 23.70 7.41
CA ASP A 44 17.04 23.47 7.43
C ASP A 44 17.60 22.85 8.72
N GLU A 45 16.76 22.16 9.48
CA GLU A 45 17.18 21.50 10.72
C GLU A 45 18.18 20.37 10.46
N ASN A 46 19.32 20.43 11.14
CA ASN A 46 20.37 19.42 11.06
C ASN A 46 19.87 18.07 11.59
N GLY A 47 20.25 16.99 10.89
CA GLY A 47 19.84 15.62 11.26
C GLY A 47 18.43 15.26 10.81
N SER A 48 17.74 16.15 10.10
CA SER A 48 16.44 15.86 9.51
C SER A 48 16.57 14.93 8.29
N SER A 49 15.59 14.06 8.07
CA SER A 49 15.49 13.13 6.95
C SER A 49 14.08 13.07 6.41
N ALA A 50 13.95 12.88 5.10
CA ALA A 50 12.66 12.57 4.49
C ALA A 50 12.19 11.13 4.79
N ASN A 51 13.10 10.26 5.25
CA ASN A 51 12.81 8.85 5.50
C ASN A 51 12.26 8.65 6.91
N VAL A 52 11.05 8.12 6.99
CA VAL A 52 10.40 7.63 8.20
C VAL A 52 10.43 6.12 8.16
N VAL A 53 11.13 5.49 9.10
CA VAL A 53 11.41 4.05 9.11
C VAL A 53 10.63 3.36 10.22
N SER A 54 9.94 2.28 9.90
CA SER A 54 9.29 1.42 10.89
C SER A 54 10.32 0.50 11.56
N THR A 55 11.01 1.00 12.58
CA THR A 55 12.07 0.23 13.24
C THR A 55 11.52 -0.95 14.05
N THR A 56 10.34 -0.76 14.65
CA THR A 56 9.64 -1.75 15.49
C THR A 56 8.32 -2.20 14.90
N GLY A 57 8.07 -1.90 13.62
CA GLY A 57 6.80 -2.15 12.96
C GLY A 57 5.77 -1.03 13.11
N ASN A 58 6.00 -0.07 14.00
CA ASN A 58 5.16 1.10 14.22
C ASN A 58 5.86 2.39 13.81
N VAL A 59 5.07 3.39 13.43
CA VAL A 59 5.52 4.75 13.14
C VAL A 59 4.58 5.74 13.81
N PHE A 60 5.15 6.68 14.56
CA PHE A 60 4.45 7.80 15.18
C PHE A 60 5.05 9.10 14.67
N ILE A 61 4.23 9.97 14.11
CA ILE A 61 4.65 11.27 13.58
C ILE A 61 3.97 12.38 14.37
N LYS A 62 4.77 13.30 14.91
CA LYS A 62 4.32 14.45 15.68
C LYS A 62 4.57 15.76 14.92
N GLY A 63 3.80 16.80 15.25
CA GLY A 63 4.01 18.17 14.77
C GLY A 63 3.40 18.48 13.40
N LEU A 64 2.65 17.56 12.80
CA LEU A 64 1.85 17.84 11.61
C LEU A 64 0.64 18.72 11.99
N LYS A 65 0.25 19.59 11.08
CA LYS A 65 -0.95 20.44 11.19
C LYS A 65 -2.14 19.72 10.56
N SER A 66 -3.36 20.23 10.77
CA SER A 66 -4.53 19.77 10.03
C SER A 66 -4.32 19.94 8.54
N GLY A 67 -4.64 18.89 7.77
CA GLY A 67 -4.46 18.87 6.31
C GLY A 67 -4.41 17.46 5.76
N GLU A 68 -4.26 17.35 4.46
CA GLU A 68 -4.04 16.07 3.78
C GLU A 68 -2.55 15.76 3.67
N TYR A 69 -2.21 14.51 3.86
CA TYR A 69 -0.85 13.99 3.73
C TYR A 69 -0.85 12.68 2.98
N THR A 70 0.01 12.57 1.98
CA THR A 70 0.20 11.34 1.23
C THR A 70 1.48 10.65 1.67
N LEU A 71 1.34 9.39 2.07
CA LEU A 71 2.46 8.53 2.44
C LEU A 71 2.75 7.55 1.30
N LYS A 72 4.03 7.42 0.97
CA LYS A 72 4.51 6.48 -0.04
C LYS A 72 5.65 5.66 0.54
N GLU A 73 5.54 4.34 0.45
CA GLU A 73 6.64 3.45 0.82
C GLU A 73 7.76 3.54 -0.21
N THR A 74 8.98 3.72 0.26
CA THR A 74 10.19 3.90 -0.56
C THR A 74 11.27 2.88 -0.26
N GLY A 75 11.23 2.25 0.92
CA GLY A 75 12.09 1.14 1.32
C GLY A 75 11.25 -0.01 1.85
N PHE A 76 11.56 -1.21 1.40
CA PHE A 76 10.78 -2.41 1.67
C PHE A 76 11.53 -3.31 2.64
N ALA A 77 10.80 -3.94 3.55
CA ALA A 77 11.35 -4.98 4.39
C ALA A 77 11.81 -6.18 3.57
N ASP A 78 12.80 -6.90 4.06
CA ASP A 78 13.38 -8.04 3.37
C ASP A 78 12.34 -9.13 3.09
N GLY A 79 12.38 -9.66 1.86
CA GLY A 79 11.46 -10.72 1.41
C GLY A 79 10.10 -10.23 0.91
N TYR A 80 9.84 -8.91 0.90
CA TYR A 80 8.60 -8.34 0.37
C TYR A 80 8.77 -7.79 -1.04
N ALA A 81 7.66 -7.76 -1.79
CA ALA A 81 7.65 -7.36 -3.20
C ALA A 81 7.78 -5.84 -3.34
N LYS A 82 8.74 -5.40 -4.17
CA LYS A 82 9.04 -3.98 -4.40
C LYS A 82 8.17 -3.31 -5.47
N ASN A 83 7.35 -4.06 -6.17
CA ASN A 83 6.48 -3.58 -7.24
C ASN A 83 5.04 -3.26 -6.80
N PHE A 84 4.68 -3.59 -5.58
CA PHE A 84 3.39 -3.24 -4.98
C PHE A 84 3.58 -2.19 -3.90
N VAL A 85 3.86 -0.96 -4.34
CA VAL A 85 4.20 0.15 -3.46
C VAL A 85 2.96 0.70 -2.76
N PRO A 86 2.81 0.56 -1.43
CA PRO A 86 1.79 1.25 -0.68
C PRO A 86 1.94 2.76 -0.86
N THR A 87 0.88 3.39 -1.37
CA THR A 87 0.75 4.85 -1.45
C THR A 87 -0.68 5.18 -1.08
N PHE A 88 -0.87 5.99 -0.06
CA PHE A 88 -2.18 6.32 0.48
C PHE A 88 -2.20 7.72 1.06
N THR A 89 -3.40 8.32 1.08
CA THR A 89 -3.61 9.67 1.62
C THR A 89 -4.43 9.61 2.88
N VAL A 90 -4.03 10.40 3.88
CA VAL A 90 -4.75 10.61 5.13
C VAL A 90 -5.14 12.08 5.27
N GLU A 91 -6.33 12.34 5.76
CA GLU A 91 -6.76 13.64 6.25
C GLU A 91 -6.55 13.69 7.76
N LEU A 92 -5.72 14.61 8.22
CA LEU A 92 -5.43 14.86 9.62
C LEU A 92 -6.22 16.06 10.10
N THR A 93 -6.94 15.92 11.21
CA THR A 93 -7.59 17.03 11.92
C THR A 93 -7.01 17.12 13.31
N VAL A 94 -6.47 18.28 13.66
CA VAL A 94 -5.91 18.60 14.98
C VAL A 94 -6.84 19.59 15.67
N ASN A 95 -7.33 19.22 16.84
CA ASN A 95 -8.08 20.12 17.69
C ASN A 95 -7.11 21.07 18.39
N GLN A 96 -7.21 22.36 18.10
CA GLN A 96 -6.32 23.39 18.63
C GLN A 96 -6.51 23.66 20.14
N GLU A 97 -7.68 23.29 20.71
CA GLU A 97 -8.00 23.56 22.10
C GLU A 97 -7.41 22.54 23.06
N ASN A 98 -7.43 21.26 22.68
CA ASN A 98 -6.97 20.16 23.54
C ASN A 98 -5.78 19.36 22.96
N GLY A 99 -5.34 19.69 21.76
CA GLY A 99 -4.23 19.02 21.08
C GLY A 99 -4.53 17.60 20.58
N GLU A 100 -5.79 17.14 20.70
CA GLU A 100 -6.18 15.85 20.17
C GLU A 100 -6.14 15.85 18.64
N SER A 101 -5.72 14.75 18.07
CA SER A 101 -5.70 14.56 16.62
C SER A 101 -6.54 13.35 16.23
N THR A 102 -7.24 13.51 15.11
CA THR A 102 -7.92 12.41 14.42
C THR A 102 -7.44 12.37 12.99
N PHE A 103 -7.39 11.20 12.42
CA PHE A 103 -7.07 11.04 11.00
C PHE A 103 -8.01 10.03 10.35
N LYS A 104 -8.17 10.19 9.05
CA LYS A 104 -9.03 9.36 8.22
C LYS A 104 -8.32 9.04 6.92
N LEU A 105 -8.44 7.80 6.47
CA LEU A 105 -7.97 7.40 5.15
C LEU A 105 -8.87 8.02 4.09
N VAL A 106 -8.30 8.78 3.15
CA VAL A 106 -9.03 9.49 2.09
C VAL A 106 -8.34 9.30 0.74
N GLY A 107 -9.08 9.50 -0.35
CA GLY A 107 -8.51 9.54 -1.71
C GLY A 107 -7.80 8.27 -2.15
N ALA A 108 -6.60 8.46 -2.68
CA ALA A 108 -5.80 7.39 -3.27
C ALA A 108 -5.30 6.38 -2.21
N ASN A 109 -5.46 5.10 -2.53
CA ASN A 109 -4.95 3.97 -1.75
C ASN A 109 -4.54 2.88 -2.73
N ASN A 110 -3.28 2.90 -3.14
CA ASN A 110 -2.76 2.01 -4.16
C ASN A 110 -2.88 0.54 -3.74
N PHE A 111 -3.47 -0.25 -4.61
CA PHE A 111 -3.72 -1.68 -4.38
C PHE A 111 -4.58 -1.98 -3.14
N GLY A 112 -5.18 -0.98 -2.48
CA GLY A 112 -5.91 -1.18 -1.23
C GLY A 112 -5.04 -1.66 -0.07
N LEU A 113 -3.75 -1.30 -0.06
CA LEU A 113 -2.78 -1.80 0.92
C LEU A 113 -2.81 -1.05 2.26
N ALA A 114 -3.50 0.09 2.34
CA ALA A 114 -3.74 0.76 3.61
C ALA A 114 -5.18 0.53 4.09
N SER A 115 -5.36 0.40 5.38
CA SER A 115 -6.68 0.30 6.03
C SER A 115 -6.65 1.03 7.36
N GLU A 116 -7.78 1.61 7.74
CA GLU A 116 -7.95 2.28 9.03
C GLU A 116 -8.73 1.36 9.98
N VAL A 117 -8.12 1.05 11.11
CA VAL A 117 -8.75 0.22 12.17
C VAL A 117 -8.34 0.81 13.51
N ASP A 118 -9.30 1.10 14.38
CA ASP A 118 -9.09 1.57 15.76
C ASP A 118 -8.14 2.77 15.88
N LYS A 119 -8.31 3.77 15.00
CA LYS A 119 -7.45 4.97 14.93
C LYS A 119 -5.98 4.65 14.63
N VAL A 120 -5.73 3.59 13.87
CA VAL A 120 -4.41 3.22 13.35
C VAL A 120 -4.52 2.97 11.85
N ILE A 121 -3.58 3.50 11.07
CA ILE A 121 -3.44 3.11 9.67
C ILE A 121 -2.55 1.87 9.59
N TRP A 122 -3.15 0.78 9.18
CA TRP A 122 -2.46 -0.48 8.91
C TRP A 122 -2.00 -0.50 7.46
N VAL A 123 -0.70 -0.64 7.25
CA VAL A 123 -0.12 -0.75 5.91
C VAL A 123 0.32 -2.19 5.67
N LYS A 124 -0.26 -2.82 4.66
CA LYS A 124 0.01 -4.21 4.29
C LYS A 124 1.14 -4.27 3.28
N ASN A 125 2.18 -5.03 3.60
CA ASN A 125 3.21 -5.43 2.66
C ASN A 125 2.92 -6.85 2.13
N VAL A 126 3.14 -7.08 0.84
CA VAL A 126 2.85 -8.35 0.19
C VAL A 126 4.10 -8.94 -0.44
N LYS A 127 4.18 -10.27 -0.48
CA LYS A 127 5.30 -11.00 -1.11
C LYS A 127 5.06 -11.27 -2.60
N ASN A 128 3.79 -11.33 -3.00
CA ASN A 128 3.38 -11.57 -4.38
C ASN A 128 1.96 -11.05 -4.66
N VAL A 129 1.54 -11.08 -5.92
CA VAL A 129 0.24 -10.57 -6.37
C VAL A 129 -0.98 -11.26 -5.74
N THR A 130 -0.86 -12.53 -5.35
CA THR A 130 -1.99 -13.28 -4.78
C THR A 130 -2.37 -12.83 -3.37
N GLN A 131 -1.50 -12.06 -2.71
CA GLN A 131 -1.73 -11.50 -1.38
C GLN A 131 -2.33 -10.09 -1.40
N LEU A 132 -2.49 -9.49 -2.60
CA LEU A 132 -3.16 -8.20 -2.72
C LEU A 132 -4.62 -8.29 -2.24
N PRO A 133 -5.13 -7.26 -1.57
CA PRO A 133 -6.54 -7.19 -1.26
C PRO A 133 -7.38 -7.27 -2.55
N LEU A 134 -8.39 -8.12 -2.56
CA LEU A 134 -9.33 -8.25 -3.67
C LEU A 134 -10.32 -7.07 -3.62
N THR A 135 -9.84 -5.86 -3.85
CA THR A 135 -10.69 -4.69 -3.96
C THR A 135 -11.25 -4.61 -5.39
N GLY A 136 -12.54 -4.43 -5.52
CA GLY A 136 -13.40 -4.42 -6.70
C GLY A 136 -12.75 -4.45 -8.10
N ALA A 137 -11.94 -3.45 -8.46
CA ALA A 137 -11.32 -3.37 -9.79
C ALA A 137 -10.23 -4.43 -10.02
N MET A 138 -9.39 -4.73 -9.03
CA MET A 138 -8.33 -5.75 -9.15
C MET A 138 -8.90 -7.18 -9.12
N GLY A 139 -9.92 -7.42 -8.30
CA GLY A 139 -10.65 -8.69 -8.30
C GLY A 139 -11.29 -8.95 -9.66
N THR A 140 -11.92 -7.95 -10.27
CA THR A 140 -12.55 -8.07 -11.59
C THR A 140 -11.53 -8.40 -12.67
N VAL A 141 -10.36 -7.76 -12.68
CA VAL A 141 -9.29 -8.04 -13.66
C VAL A 141 -8.78 -9.47 -13.54
N LEU A 142 -8.53 -9.97 -12.33
CA LEU A 142 -8.08 -11.35 -12.11
C LEU A 142 -9.13 -12.37 -12.55
N PHE A 143 -10.40 -12.16 -12.25
CA PHE A 143 -11.49 -13.02 -12.69
C PHE A 143 -11.70 -12.97 -14.20
N THR A 144 -11.54 -11.81 -14.83
CA THR A 144 -11.65 -11.66 -16.29
C THR A 144 -10.54 -12.43 -17.01
N ILE A 145 -9.30 -12.35 -16.54
CA ILE A 145 -8.17 -13.12 -17.11
C ILE A 145 -8.40 -14.61 -16.96
N ALA A 146 -8.82 -15.08 -15.79
CA ALA A 146 -9.13 -16.49 -15.56
C ALA A 146 -10.27 -17.01 -16.46
N ALA A 147 -11.32 -16.20 -16.63
CA ALA A 147 -12.45 -16.55 -17.51
C ALA A 147 -12.04 -16.63 -18.98
N LEU A 148 -11.19 -15.72 -19.46
CA LEU A 148 -10.66 -15.75 -20.83
C LEU A 148 -9.78 -16.98 -21.09
N VAL A 149 -8.94 -17.36 -20.14
CA VAL A 149 -8.11 -18.57 -20.25
C VAL A 149 -8.98 -19.82 -20.31
N MET A 150 -10.01 -19.93 -19.47
CA MET A 150 -10.93 -21.09 -19.49
C MET A 150 -11.77 -21.14 -20.76
N ALA A 151 -12.26 -19.99 -21.26
CA ALA A 151 -12.99 -19.90 -22.51
C ALA A 151 -12.12 -20.31 -23.71
N GLY A 152 -10.86 -19.86 -23.76
CA GLY A 152 -9.91 -20.22 -24.81
C GLY A 152 -9.57 -21.71 -24.80
N ALA A 153 -9.36 -22.30 -23.64
CA ALA A 153 -9.12 -23.74 -23.50
C ALA A 153 -10.34 -24.58 -23.91
N GLY A 154 -11.55 -24.15 -23.53
CA GLY A 154 -12.81 -24.80 -23.92
C GLY A 154 -13.00 -24.77 -25.43
N LEU A 155 -12.77 -23.66 -26.09
CA LEU A 155 -12.89 -23.53 -27.53
C LEU A 155 -11.87 -24.41 -28.29
N ALA A 156 -10.61 -24.46 -27.83
CA ALA A 156 -9.58 -25.33 -28.42
C ALA A 156 -9.95 -26.80 -28.32
N LEU A 157 -10.53 -27.24 -27.20
CA LEU A 157 -11.04 -28.60 -27.02
C LEU A 157 -12.17 -28.93 -28.00
N VAL A 158 -13.15 -28.06 -28.15
CA VAL A 158 -14.30 -28.27 -29.07
C VAL A 158 -13.82 -28.35 -30.52
N LEU A 159 -12.88 -27.50 -30.94
CA LEU A 159 -12.32 -27.52 -32.29
C LEU A 159 -11.58 -28.85 -32.56
N ARG A 160 -10.81 -29.34 -31.58
CA ARG A 160 -10.06 -30.60 -31.68
C ARG A 160 -10.99 -31.85 -31.80
N PHE A 161 -12.08 -31.88 -31.08
CA PHE A 161 -13.08 -32.95 -31.21
C PHE A 161 -13.81 -32.91 -32.55
N ARG A 162 -14.04 -31.75 -33.13
CA ARG A 162 -14.70 -31.55 -34.40
C ARG A 162 -13.86 -32.04 -35.61
N GLU A 163 -12.54 -31.95 -35.52
CA GLU A 163 -11.60 -32.47 -36.55
C GLU A 163 -11.51 -34.01 -36.52
N SER A 164 -11.74 -34.64 -35.38
CA SER A 164 -11.68 -36.10 -35.26
C SER A 164 -12.95 -36.82 -35.78
N ASP A 165 -14.05 -36.09 -35.99
CA ASP A 165 -15.34 -36.62 -36.46
C ASP A 165 -15.51 -36.50 -38.00
N THR A 166 -14.50 -36.14 -38.76
CA THR A 166 -14.58 -36.14 -40.25
C THR A 166 -14.52 -37.60 -40.75
N PRO A 167 -15.60 -38.17 -41.31
CA PRO A 167 -15.58 -39.55 -41.83
C PRO A 167 -14.64 -39.58 -43.04
N MET A 168 -13.76 -40.59 -43.07
CA MET A 168 -12.99 -40.89 -44.29
C MET A 168 -13.96 -41.24 -45.40
N ALA A 169 -13.99 -40.43 -46.46
CA ALA A 169 -14.67 -40.73 -47.68
C ALA A 169 -14.00 -41.94 -48.35
N VAL A 170 -14.79 -43.01 -48.57
CA VAL A 170 -14.42 -44.20 -49.33
C VAL A 170 -14.55 -43.90 -50.81
#